data_4b19430ef7be072d667799adfbcf774f
#
_entry.id   4b19430ef7be072d667799adfbcf774f
#
_cell.length_a   1.000
_cell.length_b   1.000
_cell.length_c   1.000
_cell.angle_alpha   90.00
_cell.angle_beta   90.00
_cell.angle_gamma   90.00
#
_symmetry.space_group_name_H-M   'P 1'
#
loop_
_entity.id
_entity.type
_entity.pdbx_description
1 polymer ?
#
loop_
_entity_poly.entity_id
_entity_poly.type
_entity_poly.pdbx_seq_one_letter_code
_entity_poly.pdbx_strand_id
1 'polypeptide(L)'
;MKSEKNDLRDYLLDDLATLFARNGARIRDYNFPQRFNPYQPSSGNRLIEEELAYSLEDLLSESEEYVSTLNSEQLYAFNCITDTVLNERPGFFFVSGYGGTGKTYLWNAIVSFVRARKKIVLTVASSGVASLLLPGGRTAHSRFKIPCDIDEDTVCDIKRSSMLAGLIKSTALVIWGEALMTHRRAFEALDRTFRDLLAPHSDEAATLPFGGKVIVLGGDLRQILPVIEGGTRPQIVNAAIVNSPLWSYATILHLTTNMRLQSPNLDPHSQRELAAFSRWVLDIGEGKIEATAAEGEAEATWIKIPHELLLMPTTNKISCLVNAVYPDLNANYSDSSYLGARAILTPTNETADLINSHIVSLIPGDEKEYLSYDKVAKAPGTHDSYDLLYPVEFLNSLNGNNFPQHRLTLKNGVPVMLLRNLNQSDGLCNGTRLIVTDLGDMVIKARIMTGSHVGNTVAIPRICLTLKNTKWPFVLERRQFPIKLFTSLSVLHPSKFY
;
A
#
# COMPACT_ATOMS: atom_id res chain seq x y z
N MET A 1 8.70 -18.15 -25.22
CA MET A 1 9.39 -18.70 -24.03
C MET A 1 10.91 -18.70 -24.08
N LYS A 2 11.63 -19.24 -25.08
CA LYS A 2 13.11 -19.14 -25.13
C LYS A 2 13.58 -17.74 -25.51
N SER A 3 12.89 -17.02 -26.40
CA SER A 3 13.17 -15.65 -26.81
C SER A 3 13.05 -14.69 -25.63
N GLU A 4 11.95 -14.70 -24.89
CA GLU A 4 11.70 -13.83 -23.74
C GLU A 4 12.73 -13.97 -22.61
N LYS A 5 13.24 -15.20 -22.35
CA LYS A 5 14.29 -15.42 -21.35
C LYS A 5 15.64 -14.81 -21.78
N ASN A 6 15.94 -14.82 -23.08
CA ASN A 6 17.17 -14.23 -23.62
C ASN A 6 17.09 -12.70 -23.59
N ASP A 7 15.93 -12.16 -23.91
CA ASP A 7 15.69 -10.71 -23.86
C ASP A 7 15.80 -10.19 -22.42
N LEU A 8 15.19 -10.88 -21.46
CA LEU A 8 15.27 -10.54 -20.02
C LEU A 8 16.71 -10.57 -19.49
N ARG A 9 17.49 -11.56 -19.93
CA ARG A 9 18.91 -11.67 -19.58
C ARG A 9 19.73 -10.51 -20.16
N ASP A 10 19.49 -10.16 -21.41
CA ASP A 10 20.17 -9.07 -22.07
C ASP A 10 19.83 -7.71 -21.40
N TYR A 11 18.59 -7.48 -21.00
CA TYR A 11 18.17 -6.33 -20.21
C TYR A 11 18.89 -6.26 -18.84
N LEU A 12 18.99 -7.39 -18.14
CA LEU A 12 19.70 -7.45 -16.86
C LEU A 12 21.19 -7.09 -17.02
N LEU A 13 21.82 -7.56 -18.10
CA LEU A 13 23.21 -7.23 -18.39
C LEU A 13 23.41 -5.74 -18.68
N ASP A 14 22.44 -5.07 -19.30
CA ASP A 14 22.48 -3.63 -19.54
C ASP A 14 22.31 -2.81 -18.26
N ASP A 15 21.38 -3.23 -17.37
CA ASP A 15 21.21 -2.60 -16.07
C ASP A 15 22.48 -2.74 -15.22
N LEU A 16 23.09 -3.94 -15.22
CA LEU A 16 24.37 -4.18 -14.57
C LEU A 16 25.49 -3.33 -15.18
N ALA A 17 25.59 -3.27 -16.51
CA ALA A 17 26.59 -2.43 -17.18
C ALA A 17 26.47 -0.94 -16.78
N THR A 18 25.24 -0.46 -16.66
CA THR A 18 24.93 0.90 -16.21
C THR A 18 25.35 1.13 -14.75
N LEU A 19 25.09 0.15 -13.87
CA LEU A 19 25.50 0.20 -12.47
C LEU A 19 27.03 0.18 -12.31
N PHE A 20 27.73 -0.67 -13.07
CA PHE A 20 29.19 -0.72 -13.08
C PHE A 20 29.79 0.60 -13.57
N ALA A 21 29.25 1.17 -14.66
CA ALA A 21 29.72 2.44 -15.20
C ALA A 21 29.55 3.61 -14.21
N ARG A 22 28.46 3.64 -13.44
CA ARG A 22 28.23 4.64 -12.37
C ARG A 22 29.27 4.54 -11.24
N ASN A 23 29.83 3.36 -11.02
CA ASN A 23 30.88 3.12 -10.01
C ASN A 23 32.30 3.12 -10.61
N GLY A 24 32.48 3.62 -11.83
CA GLY A 24 33.78 3.72 -12.49
C GLY A 24 34.36 2.39 -12.99
N ALA A 25 33.56 1.31 -12.98
CA ALA A 25 33.95 -0.02 -13.45
C ALA A 25 33.26 -0.36 -14.77
N ARG A 26 33.76 -1.36 -15.49
CA ARG A 26 33.14 -1.85 -16.73
C ARG A 26 32.73 -3.29 -16.55
N ILE A 27 31.49 -3.63 -16.93
CA ILE A 27 30.94 -5.00 -16.79
C ILE A 27 31.82 -6.06 -17.48
N ARG A 28 32.48 -5.69 -18.58
CA ARG A 28 33.42 -6.56 -19.33
C ARG A 28 34.69 -6.94 -18.56
N ASP A 29 35.02 -6.20 -17.50
CA ASP A 29 36.19 -6.48 -16.66
C ASP A 29 35.86 -7.61 -15.64
N TYR A 30 34.63 -8.09 -15.65
CA TYR A 30 34.12 -9.17 -14.84
C TYR A 30 33.58 -10.28 -15.72
N ASN A 31 33.60 -11.52 -15.24
CA ASN A 31 33.22 -12.72 -16.02
C ASN A 31 31.69 -12.91 -16.11
N PHE A 32 30.99 -11.91 -16.65
CA PHE A 32 29.55 -12.00 -16.93
C PHE A 32 29.29 -12.70 -18.27
N PRO A 33 28.14 -13.37 -18.42
CA PRO A 33 27.74 -13.97 -19.69
C PRO A 33 27.65 -12.90 -20.79
N GLN A 34 27.98 -13.27 -22.02
CA GLN A 34 27.78 -12.37 -23.15
C GLN A 34 26.29 -12.26 -23.51
N ARG A 35 25.91 -11.13 -24.11
CA ARG A 35 24.56 -10.92 -24.64
C ARG A 35 24.22 -11.90 -25.74
N PHE A 36 22.97 -12.31 -25.81
CA PHE A 36 22.43 -13.14 -26.88
C PHE A 36 22.15 -12.31 -28.15
N ASN A 37 21.60 -11.11 -27.98
CA ASN A 37 21.26 -10.22 -29.06
C ASN A 37 22.32 -9.11 -29.18
N PRO A 38 22.73 -8.70 -30.40
CA PRO A 38 23.59 -7.54 -30.57
C PRO A 38 22.93 -6.31 -29.92
N TYR A 39 23.75 -5.47 -29.30
CA TYR A 39 23.28 -4.23 -28.68
C TYR A 39 22.55 -3.39 -29.71
N GLN A 40 21.24 -3.34 -29.66
CA GLN A 40 20.47 -2.27 -30.24
C GLN A 40 20.21 -1.29 -29.10
N PRO A 41 20.76 -0.07 -29.13
CA PRO A 41 20.36 0.95 -28.20
C PRO A 41 18.85 1.10 -28.40
N SER A 42 18.07 0.74 -27.39
CA SER A 42 16.63 1.01 -27.40
C SER A 42 16.52 2.52 -27.55
N SER A 43 16.12 2.98 -28.72
CA SER A 43 15.93 4.40 -29.04
C SER A 43 14.73 4.97 -28.28
N GLY A 44 14.06 4.16 -27.46
CA GLY A 44 12.86 4.44 -26.72
C GLY A 44 13.02 4.46 -25.19
N ASN A 45 12.07 5.05 -24.53
CA ASN A 45 11.95 5.02 -23.07
C ASN A 45 11.30 3.70 -22.66
N ARG A 46 12.09 2.78 -22.06
CA ARG A 46 11.63 1.46 -21.62
C ARG A 46 10.39 1.54 -20.71
N LEU A 47 10.30 2.53 -19.83
CA LEU A 47 9.12 2.68 -18.96
C LEU A 47 7.85 3.00 -19.73
N ILE A 48 7.96 3.70 -20.88
CA ILE A 48 6.85 3.96 -21.80
C ILE A 48 6.49 2.68 -22.55
N GLU A 49 7.48 1.93 -23.02
CA GLU A 49 7.27 0.66 -23.72
C GLU A 49 6.56 -0.36 -22.83
N GLU A 50 6.97 -0.47 -21.56
CA GLU A 50 6.32 -1.32 -20.56
C GLU A 50 4.84 -0.93 -20.34
N GLU A 51 4.51 0.36 -20.28
CA GLU A 51 3.14 0.85 -20.08
C GLU A 51 2.27 0.76 -21.36
N LEU A 52 2.85 0.50 -22.51
CA LEU A 52 2.15 0.28 -23.78
C LEU A 52 2.11 -1.19 -24.21
N ALA A 53 2.76 -2.10 -23.47
CA ALA A 53 2.90 -3.52 -23.82
C ALA A 53 1.65 -4.38 -23.49
N TYR A 54 0.48 -3.77 -23.33
CA TYR A 54 -0.78 -4.50 -23.05
C TYR A 54 -1.44 -4.98 -24.35
N SER A 55 -2.15 -6.11 -24.26
CA SER A 55 -3.01 -6.60 -25.35
C SER A 55 -4.20 -5.66 -25.56
N LEU A 56 -4.30 -5.08 -26.75
CA LEU A 56 -5.39 -4.15 -27.07
C LEU A 56 -6.75 -4.85 -27.17
N GLU A 57 -6.77 -6.09 -27.67
CA GLU A 57 -8.00 -6.89 -27.81
C GLU A 57 -8.59 -7.22 -26.43
N ASP A 58 -7.75 -7.66 -25.50
CA ASP A 58 -8.18 -7.95 -24.13
C ASP A 58 -8.69 -6.68 -23.43
N LEU A 59 -7.99 -5.55 -23.56
CA LEU A 59 -8.38 -4.28 -22.97
C LEU A 59 -9.70 -3.73 -23.55
N LEU A 60 -9.96 -3.92 -24.84
CA LEU A 60 -11.23 -3.52 -25.46
C LEU A 60 -12.38 -4.35 -24.88
N SER A 61 -12.23 -5.68 -24.86
CA SER A 61 -13.23 -6.59 -24.31
C SER A 61 -13.51 -6.32 -22.83
N GLU A 62 -12.47 -6.16 -22.01
CA GLU A 62 -12.62 -5.80 -20.59
C GLU A 62 -13.31 -4.45 -20.41
N SER A 63 -12.97 -3.46 -21.24
CA SER A 63 -13.57 -2.13 -21.18
C SER A 63 -15.06 -2.16 -21.45
N GLU A 64 -15.50 -2.89 -22.49
CA GLU A 64 -16.90 -3.05 -22.83
C GLU A 64 -17.69 -3.74 -21.73
N GLU A 65 -17.13 -4.80 -21.14
CA GLU A 65 -17.72 -5.51 -20.02
C GLU A 65 -17.90 -4.60 -18.80
N TYR A 66 -16.82 -3.92 -18.36
CA TYR A 66 -16.88 -3.02 -17.22
C TYR A 66 -17.89 -1.88 -17.44
N VAL A 67 -17.85 -1.21 -18.60
CA VAL A 67 -18.69 -0.03 -18.85
C VAL A 67 -20.17 -0.42 -18.91
N SER A 68 -20.50 -1.59 -19.44
CA SER A 68 -21.89 -2.07 -19.55
C SER A 68 -22.55 -2.32 -18.19
N THR A 69 -21.76 -2.52 -17.12
CA THR A 69 -22.23 -2.89 -15.78
C THR A 69 -22.07 -1.77 -14.75
N LEU A 70 -21.55 -0.60 -15.13
CA LEU A 70 -21.46 0.57 -14.26
C LEU A 70 -22.87 1.05 -13.87
N ASN A 71 -23.05 1.36 -12.58
CA ASN A 71 -24.25 2.07 -12.14
C ASN A 71 -24.21 3.55 -12.58
N SER A 72 -25.32 4.28 -12.40
CA SER A 72 -25.44 5.67 -12.84
C SER A 72 -24.37 6.62 -12.26
N GLU A 73 -24.02 6.48 -11.00
CA GLU A 73 -23.00 7.31 -10.34
C GLU A 73 -21.60 6.98 -10.87
N GLN A 74 -21.28 5.69 -11.02
CA GLN A 74 -20.03 5.22 -11.59
C GLN A 74 -19.90 5.63 -13.05
N LEU A 75 -20.96 5.50 -13.84
CA LEU A 75 -20.98 5.90 -15.25
C LEU A 75 -20.78 7.40 -15.42
N TYR A 76 -21.40 8.21 -14.54
CA TYR A 76 -21.18 9.66 -14.53
C TYR A 76 -19.71 10.00 -14.25
N ALA A 77 -19.12 9.40 -13.20
CA ALA A 77 -17.73 9.61 -12.86
C ALA A 77 -16.78 9.12 -13.98
N PHE A 78 -17.06 7.96 -14.57
CA PHE A 78 -16.34 7.43 -15.71
C PHE A 78 -16.35 8.41 -16.90
N ASN A 79 -17.52 8.92 -17.29
CA ASN A 79 -17.65 9.84 -18.41
C ASN A 79 -16.92 11.17 -18.14
N CYS A 80 -17.05 11.75 -16.94
CA CYS A 80 -16.36 12.99 -16.58
C CYS A 80 -14.84 12.85 -16.71
N ILE A 81 -14.27 11.76 -16.20
CA ILE A 81 -12.83 11.54 -16.20
C ILE A 81 -12.33 11.21 -17.62
N THR A 82 -12.98 10.26 -18.29
CA THR A 82 -12.53 9.80 -19.62
C THR A 82 -12.69 10.87 -20.70
N ASP A 83 -13.76 11.68 -20.65
CA ASP A 83 -13.93 12.82 -21.56
C ASP A 83 -12.82 13.87 -21.36
N THR A 84 -12.45 14.16 -20.12
CA THR A 84 -11.34 15.06 -19.80
C THR A 84 -10.00 14.53 -20.35
N VAL A 85 -9.74 13.21 -20.19
CA VAL A 85 -8.53 12.56 -20.71
C VAL A 85 -8.48 12.53 -22.23
N LEU A 86 -9.61 12.22 -22.88
CA LEU A 86 -9.66 12.13 -24.35
C LEU A 86 -9.52 13.48 -25.05
N ASN A 87 -10.06 14.52 -24.43
CA ASN A 87 -9.94 15.90 -24.94
C ASN A 87 -8.67 16.63 -24.44
N GLU A 88 -7.76 15.91 -23.78
CA GLU A 88 -6.48 16.43 -23.28
C GLU A 88 -6.61 17.70 -22.43
N ARG A 89 -7.73 17.81 -21.70
CA ARG A 89 -7.99 18.95 -20.81
C ARG A 89 -7.37 18.71 -19.43
N PRO A 90 -6.90 19.76 -18.75
CA PRO A 90 -6.50 19.66 -17.36
C PRO A 90 -7.65 19.15 -16.49
N GLY A 91 -7.35 18.31 -15.51
CA GLY A 91 -8.39 17.79 -14.62
C GLY A 91 -7.82 17.31 -13.28
N PHE A 92 -8.47 17.70 -12.19
CA PHE A 92 -8.18 17.18 -10.86
C PHE A 92 -9.49 16.73 -10.21
N PHE A 93 -9.63 15.40 -10.01
CA PHE A 93 -10.84 14.77 -9.52
C PHE A 93 -10.60 14.07 -8.18
N PHE A 94 -11.61 14.09 -7.34
CA PHE A 94 -11.66 13.25 -6.15
C PHE A 94 -12.93 12.40 -6.17
N VAL A 95 -12.77 11.07 -6.27
CA VAL A 95 -13.86 10.11 -6.21
C VAL A 95 -14.08 9.70 -4.76
N SER A 96 -15.12 10.25 -4.16
CA SER A 96 -15.55 10.00 -2.79
C SER A 96 -16.51 8.82 -2.74
N GLY A 97 -16.19 7.80 -1.95
CA GLY A 97 -17.09 6.67 -1.75
C GLY A 97 -16.60 5.79 -0.61
N TYR A 98 -17.52 5.28 0.19
CA TYR A 98 -17.20 4.35 1.27
C TYR A 98 -16.93 2.92 0.75
N GLY A 99 -16.57 2.02 1.66
CA GLY A 99 -16.30 0.62 1.32
C GLY A 99 -17.51 -0.05 0.68
N GLY A 100 -17.33 -0.67 -0.49
CA GLY A 100 -18.42 -1.34 -1.21
C GLY A 100 -19.11 -0.51 -2.29
N THR A 101 -18.75 0.77 -2.49
CA THR A 101 -19.32 1.60 -3.57
C THR A 101 -18.72 1.31 -4.96
N GLY A 102 -17.78 0.36 -5.05
CA GLY A 102 -17.19 -0.06 -6.32
C GLY A 102 -16.14 0.87 -6.89
N LYS A 103 -15.40 1.64 -6.08
CA LYS A 103 -14.28 2.48 -6.54
C LYS A 103 -13.27 1.69 -7.38
N THR A 104 -12.81 0.54 -6.89
CA THR A 104 -11.86 -0.31 -7.61
C THR A 104 -12.40 -0.79 -8.95
N TYR A 105 -13.69 -1.10 -9.00
CA TYR A 105 -14.37 -1.48 -10.25
C TYR A 105 -14.35 -0.34 -11.26
N LEU A 106 -14.65 0.88 -10.81
CA LEU A 106 -14.56 2.10 -11.63
C LEU A 106 -13.12 2.33 -12.14
N TRP A 107 -12.11 2.09 -11.30
CA TRP A 107 -10.71 2.20 -11.71
C TRP A 107 -10.37 1.22 -12.84
N ASN A 108 -10.80 -0.03 -12.73
CA ASN A 108 -10.58 -1.04 -13.78
C ASN A 108 -11.24 -0.60 -15.09
N ALA A 109 -12.49 -0.12 -15.04
CA ALA A 109 -13.19 0.40 -16.21
C ALA A 109 -12.45 1.56 -16.87
N ILE A 110 -11.98 2.55 -16.11
CA ILE A 110 -11.26 3.71 -16.64
C ILE A 110 -9.91 3.29 -17.22
N VAL A 111 -9.15 2.44 -16.50
CA VAL A 111 -7.81 1.99 -16.92
C VAL A 111 -7.89 1.20 -18.21
N SER A 112 -8.76 0.18 -18.31
CA SER A 112 -8.92 -0.61 -19.53
C SER A 112 -9.38 0.27 -20.71
N PHE A 113 -10.32 1.18 -20.49
CA PHE A 113 -10.82 2.10 -21.50
C PHE A 113 -9.75 3.04 -22.07
N VAL A 114 -8.94 3.65 -21.20
CA VAL A 114 -7.90 4.62 -21.61
C VAL A 114 -6.69 3.91 -22.23
N ARG A 115 -6.27 2.75 -21.67
CA ARG A 115 -5.18 1.94 -22.23
C ARG A 115 -5.54 1.33 -23.58
N ALA A 116 -6.79 0.91 -23.80
CA ALA A 116 -7.30 0.44 -25.10
C ALA A 116 -7.14 1.50 -26.22
N ARG A 117 -7.02 2.78 -25.85
CA ARG A 117 -6.75 3.91 -26.76
C ARG A 117 -5.28 4.31 -26.84
N LYS A 118 -4.39 3.40 -26.42
CA LYS A 118 -2.92 3.60 -26.41
C LYS A 118 -2.47 4.82 -25.62
N LYS A 119 -3.25 5.26 -24.63
CA LYS A 119 -2.86 6.32 -23.69
C LYS A 119 -2.31 5.71 -22.39
N ILE A 120 -1.29 6.32 -21.83
CA ILE A 120 -0.62 5.83 -20.63
C ILE A 120 -1.41 6.23 -19.38
N VAL A 121 -1.73 5.24 -18.55
CA VAL A 121 -2.37 5.42 -17.24
C VAL A 121 -1.45 4.90 -16.14
N LEU A 122 -1.05 5.78 -15.24
CA LEU A 122 -0.29 5.39 -14.06
C LEU A 122 -1.23 5.18 -12.87
N THR A 123 -1.30 3.95 -12.42
CA THR A 123 -2.08 3.59 -11.24
C THR A 123 -1.17 3.49 -10.02
N VAL A 124 -1.51 4.23 -8.98
CA VAL A 124 -0.77 4.24 -7.72
C VAL A 124 -1.70 4.16 -6.52
N ALA A 125 -1.16 3.74 -5.38
CA ALA A 125 -1.88 3.77 -4.12
C ALA A 125 -0.96 4.21 -2.98
N SER A 126 -1.56 4.62 -1.86
CA SER A 126 -0.84 5.04 -0.67
C SER A 126 -0.11 3.89 0.03
N SER A 127 -0.56 2.64 -0.15
CA SER A 127 0.06 1.45 0.43
C SER A 127 0.39 0.38 -0.63
N GLY A 128 1.32 -0.53 -0.30
CA GLY A 128 1.68 -1.64 -1.18
C GLY A 128 0.51 -2.57 -1.47
N VAL A 129 -0.28 -2.90 -0.44
CA VAL A 129 -1.45 -3.79 -0.60
C VAL A 129 -2.53 -3.16 -1.46
N ALA A 130 -2.85 -1.88 -1.22
CA ALA A 130 -3.84 -1.18 -2.04
C ALA A 130 -3.39 -1.06 -3.50
N SER A 131 -2.09 -0.96 -3.76
CA SER A 131 -1.57 -0.90 -5.13
C SER A 131 -1.75 -2.21 -5.91
N LEU A 132 -1.76 -3.35 -5.24
CA LEU A 132 -1.98 -4.66 -5.88
C LEU A 132 -3.42 -4.84 -6.39
N LEU A 133 -4.36 -4.04 -5.89
CA LEU A 133 -5.76 -4.06 -6.35
C LEU A 133 -5.97 -3.28 -7.65
N LEU A 134 -4.96 -2.55 -8.10
CA LEU A 134 -5.01 -1.71 -9.29
C LEU A 134 -4.21 -2.35 -10.43
N PRO A 135 -4.69 -2.38 -11.67
CA PRO A 135 -3.97 -2.93 -12.82
C PRO A 135 -2.64 -2.22 -13.05
N GLY A 136 -1.51 -2.93 -12.87
CA GLY A 136 -0.16 -2.35 -12.96
C GLY A 136 0.20 -1.38 -11.83
N GLY A 137 -0.53 -1.47 -10.70
CA GLY A 137 -0.41 -0.55 -9.58
C GLY A 137 0.92 -0.63 -8.85
N ARG A 138 1.41 0.53 -8.40
CA ARG A 138 2.62 0.69 -7.57
C ARG A 138 2.32 1.63 -6.40
N THR A 139 3.16 1.60 -5.36
CA THR A 139 3.04 2.65 -4.33
C THR A 139 3.44 4.01 -4.90
N ALA A 140 2.69 5.05 -4.55
CA ALA A 140 2.94 6.40 -5.04
C ALA A 140 4.35 6.90 -4.72
N HIS A 141 4.84 6.64 -3.50
CA HIS A 141 6.20 6.99 -3.08
C HIS A 141 7.27 6.33 -3.97
N SER A 142 7.09 5.06 -4.32
CA SER A 142 8.02 4.35 -5.21
C SER A 142 7.92 4.85 -6.66
N ARG A 143 6.69 5.04 -7.17
CA ARG A 143 6.45 5.44 -8.57
C ARG A 143 6.95 6.83 -8.86
N PHE A 144 6.71 7.78 -7.95
CA PHE A 144 7.04 9.19 -8.13
C PHE A 144 8.25 9.65 -7.33
N LYS A 145 8.96 8.72 -6.69
CA LYS A 145 10.14 9.04 -5.86
C LYS A 145 9.87 10.13 -4.82
N ILE A 146 8.69 10.04 -4.18
CA ILE A 146 8.31 10.98 -3.12
C ILE A 146 9.19 10.67 -1.90
N PRO A 147 9.92 11.64 -1.33
CA PRO A 147 10.71 11.43 -0.13
C PRO A 147 9.84 11.02 1.07
N CYS A 148 10.41 10.30 2.04
CA CYS A 148 9.71 9.97 3.28
C CYS A 148 9.65 11.16 4.24
N ASP A 149 10.73 11.95 4.29
CA ASP A 149 10.79 13.20 5.05
C ASP A 149 10.34 14.34 4.14
N ILE A 150 9.18 14.93 4.38
CA ILE A 150 8.54 15.91 3.50
C ILE A 150 8.24 17.20 4.26
N ASP A 151 8.80 18.29 3.80
CA ASP A 151 8.52 19.68 4.22
C ASP A 151 7.69 20.46 3.18
N GLU A 152 7.59 21.77 3.35
CA GLU A 152 6.78 22.64 2.48
C GLU A 152 7.40 22.85 1.10
N ASP A 153 8.73 22.77 0.99
CA ASP A 153 9.47 23.02 -0.25
C ASP A 153 9.92 21.73 -0.94
N THR A 154 9.65 20.57 -0.35
CA THR A 154 10.06 19.27 -0.88
C THR A 154 9.55 19.05 -2.29
N VAL A 155 10.42 18.54 -3.17
CA VAL A 155 10.11 18.03 -4.50
C VAL A 155 10.46 16.54 -4.59
N CYS A 156 9.88 15.84 -5.56
CA CYS A 156 10.21 14.44 -5.80
C CYS A 156 11.60 14.30 -6.45
N ASP A 157 12.34 13.24 -6.10
CA ASP A 157 13.67 12.98 -6.66
C ASP A 157 13.60 12.45 -8.10
N ILE A 158 13.14 13.31 -9.02
CA ILE A 158 12.96 13.00 -10.44
C ILE A 158 13.80 13.97 -11.29
N LYS A 159 14.89 13.48 -11.84
CA LYS A 159 15.73 14.27 -12.76
C LYS A 159 14.99 14.49 -14.09
N ARG A 160 15.03 15.73 -14.64
CA ARG A 160 14.36 16.11 -15.89
C ARG A 160 14.75 15.24 -17.10
N SER A 161 16.00 14.73 -17.12
CA SER A 161 16.52 13.86 -18.19
C SER A 161 16.27 12.37 -17.95
N SER A 162 15.60 11.98 -16.87
CA SER A 162 15.37 10.56 -16.55
C SER A 162 14.26 9.95 -17.40
N MET A 163 14.30 8.62 -17.59
CA MET A 163 13.21 7.87 -18.22
C MET A 163 11.87 8.09 -17.49
N LEU A 164 11.89 8.23 -16.17
CA LEU A 164 10.70 8.51 -15.38
C LEU A 164 10.09 9.88 -15.70
N ALA A 165 10.91 10.91 -15.90
CA ALA A 165 10.43 12.21 -16.36
C ALA A 165 9.79 12.11 -17.76
N GLY A 166 10.38 11.33 -18.67
CA GLY A 166 9.82 11.03 -19.98
C GLY A 166 8.45 10.31 -19.86
N LEU A 167 8.35 9.32 -18.98
CA LEU A 167 7.10 8.62 -18.72
C LEU A 167 6.00 9.57 -18.20
N ILE A 168 6.32 10.43 -17.22
CA ILE A 168 5.36 11.40 -16.67
C ILE A 168 4.86 12.37 -17.76
N LYS A 169 5.76 12.84 -18.63
CA LYS A 169 5.38 13.70 -19.77
C LYS A 169 4.38 13.02 -20.70
N SER A 170 4.58 11.74 -20.98
CA SER A 170 3.70 10.93 -21.85
C SER A 170 2.45 10.40 -21.15
N THR A 171 2.33 10.55 -19.83
CA THR A 171 1.18 10.07 -19.06
C THR A 171 -0.06 10.93 -19.35
N ALA A 172 -1.18 10.28 -19.67
CA ALA A 172 -2.46 10.93 -19.87
C ALA A 172 -3.29 11.04 -18.59
N LEU A 173 -3.16 10.05 -17.69
CA LEU A 173 -3.97 9.93 -16.48
C LEU A 173 -3.16 9.33 -15.33
N VAL A 174 -3.29 9.88 -14.14
CA VAL A 174 -2.83 9.26 -12.89
C VAL A 174 -4.03 8.94 -12.02
N ILE A 175 -4.17 7.69 -11.58
CA ILE A 175 -5.17 7.26 -10.61
C ILE A 175 -4.45 6.93 -9.30
N TRP A 176 -4.85 7.57 -8.21
CA TRP A 176 -4.30 7.34 -6.87
C TRP A 176 -5.37 6.81 -5.92
N GLY A 177 -5.34 5.50 -5.69
CA GLY A 177 -6.23 4.81 -4.74
C GLY A 177 -5.83 5.08 -3.29
N GLU A 178 -6.84 5.13 -2.40
CA GLU A 178 -6.69 5.36 -0.96
C GLU A 178 -5.83 6.59 -0.63
N ALA A 179 -6.09 7.69 -1.32
CA ALA A 179 -5.29 8.90 -1.28
C ALA A 179 -5.29 9.58 0.10
N LEU A 180 -6.37 9.47 0.86
CA LEU A 180 -6.56 10.21 2.12
C LEU A 180 -5.59 9.82 3.25
N MET A 181 -4.96 8.64 3.14
CA MET A 181 -3.94 8.19 4.10
C MET A 181 -2.58 8.88 3.91
N THR A 182 -2.40 9.58 2.79
CA THR A 182 -1.15 10.24 2.45
C THR A 182 -1.16 11.69 2.93
N HIS A 183 -0.05 12.13 3.52
CA HIS A 183 0.12 13.51 3.97
C HIS A 183 -0.02 14.49 2.79
N ARG A 184 -0.76 15.61 2.97
CA ARG A 184 -1.01 16.61 1.90
C ARG A 184 0.26 17.09 1.20
N ARG A 185 1.38 17.22 1.94
CA ARG A 185 2.67 17.64 1.39
C ARG A 185 3.21 16.70 0.32
N ALA A 186 2.84 15.41 0.32
CA ALA A 186 3.23 14.49 -0.74
C ALA A 186 2.56 14.85 -2.08
N PHE A 187 1.31 15.25 -2.07
CA PHE A 187 0.61 15.74 -3.26
C PHE A 187 1.15 17.09 -3.71
N GLU A 188 1.46 17.98 -2.77
CA GLU A 188 2.07 19.27 -3.03
C GLU A 188 3.48 19.13 -3.63
N ALA A 189 4.30 18.20 -3.12
CA ALA A 189 5.60 17.87 -3.69
C ALA A 189 5.49 17.30 -5.11
N LEU A 190 4.49 16.45 -5.35
CA LEU A 190 4.22 15.91 -6.68
C LEU A 190 3.74 17.01 -7.64
N ASP A 191 2.88 17.90 -7.20
CA ASP A 191 2.40 19.06 -7.96
C ASP A 191 3.56 19.95 -8.40
N ARG A 192 4.42 20.35 -7.46
CA ARG A 192 5.62 21.16 -7.78
C ARG A 192 6.51 20.44 -8.81
N THR A 193 6.73 19.16 -8.63
CA THR A 193 7.54 18.35 -9.53
C THR A 193 6.95 18.27 -10.93
N PHE A 194 5.62 18.05 -11.04
CA PHE A 194 4.95 17.96 -12.34
C PHE A 194 4.96 19.31 -13.06
N ARG A 195 4.70 20.39 -12.36
CA ARG A 195 4.82 21.75 -12.92
C ARG A 195 6.23 21.99 -13.44
N ASP A 196 7.27 21.67 -12.66
CA ASP A 196 8.67 21.82 -13.07
C ASP A 196 9.05 20.98 -14.30
N LEU A 197 8.53 19.76 -14.40
CA LEU A 197 8.81 18.87 -15.53
C LEU A 197 8.07 19.29 -16.83
N LEU A 198 6.89 19.90 -16.70
CA LEU A 198 6.00 20.20 -17.82
C LEU A 198 6.06 21.67 -18.28
N ALA A 199 6.43 22.61 -17.41
CA ALA A 199 6.57 24.02 -17.74
C ALA A 199 7.41 24.32 -19.00
N PRO A 200 8.52 23.60 -19.30
CA PRO A 200 9.27 23.82 -20.54
C PRO A 200 8.50 23.51 -21.83
N HIS A 201 7.34 22.86 -21.73
CA HIS A 201 6.52 22.44 -22.86
C HIS A 201 5.21 23.22 -23.01
N SER A 202 4.80 23.97 -21.97
CA SER A 202 3.60 24.79 -21.96
C SER A 202 3.68 25.83 -20.83
N ASP A 203 3.52 27.10 -21.16
CA ASP A 203 3.50 28.20 -20.14
C ASP A 203 2.37 28.00 -19.12
N GLU A 204 1.25 27.42 -19.54
CA GLU A 204 0.10 27.12 -18.66
C GLU A 204 0.45 26.04 -17.63
N ALA A 205 1.34 25.11 -17.97
CA ALA A 205 1.73 24.03 -17.06
C ALA A 205 2.39 24.53 -15.77
N ALA A 206 2.99 25.71 -15.78
CA ALA A 206 3.58 26.32 -14.59
C ALA A 206 2.51 26.73 -13.54
N THR A 207 1.28 27.03 -13.98
CA THR A 207 0.20 27.55 -13.12
C THR A 207 -0.87 26.54 -12.81
N LEU A 208 -1.09 25.58 -13.69
CA LEU A 208 -2.13 24.55 -13.53
C LEU A 208 -1.73 23.49 -12.48
N PRO A 209 -2.66 22.98 -11.68
CA PRO A 209 -2.41 21.85 -10.80
C PRO A 209 -1.80 20.67 -11.54
N PHE A 210 -0.75 20.08 -10.96
CA PHE A 210 0.01 18.97 -11.53
C PHE A 210 0.49 19.22 -12.98
N GLY A 211 0.77 20.47 -13.34
CA GLY A 211 1.19 20.83 -14.67
C GLY A 211 0.14 20.58 -15.75
N GLY A 212 -1.12 20.57 -15.40
CA GLY A 212 -2.24 20.30 -16.31
C GLY A 212 -2.51 18.82 -16.58
N LYS A 213 -1.85 17.88 -15.93
CA LYS A 213 -2.15 16.44 -16.04
C LYS A 213 -3.50 16.09 -15.40
N VAL A 214 -4.17 15.08 -15.93
CA VAL A 214 -5.39 14.55 -15.31
C VAL A 214 -5.00 13.67 -14.13
N ILE A 215 -5.39 14.09 -12.93
CA ILE A 215 -5.16 13.36 -11.68
C ILE A 215 -6.51 13.01 -11.06
N VAL A 216 -6.66 11.73 -10.69
CA VAL A 216 -7.84 11.22 -10.01
C VAL A 216 -7.41 10.63 -8.68
N LEU A 217 -7.87 11.21 -7.60
CA LEU A 217 -7.71 10.68 -6.26
C LEU A 217 -8.97 9.91 -5.86
N GLY A 218 -8.81 8.80 -5.16
CA GLY A 218 -9.93 8.06 -4.59
C GLY A 218 -9.76 7.83 -3.10
N GLY A 219 -10.86 7.89 -2.38
CA GLY A 219 -10.84 7.64 -0.93
C GLY A 219 -12.21 7.80 -0.27
N ASP A 220 -12.20 7.65 1.05
CA ASP A 220 -13.37 7.83 1.91
C ASP A 220 -12.96 8.72 3.09
N LEU A 221 -13.53 9.93 3.14
CA LEU A 221 -13.24 10.93 4.19
C LEU A 221 -13.63 10.48 5.62
N ARG A 222 -14.37 9.39 5.75
CA ARG A 222 -14.73 8.76 7.05
C ARG A 222 -13.66 7.78 7.54
N GLN A 223 -12.69 7.44 6.66
CA GLN A 223 -11.59 6.55 7.00
C GLN A 223 -10.41 7.30 7.61
N ILE A 224 -9.32 6.57 7.87
CA ILE A 224 -8.13 7.08 8.54
C ILE A 224 -7.50 8.22 7.74
N LEU A 225 -7.26 9.33 8.43
CA LEU A 225 -6.44 10.46 7.99
C LEU A 225 -4.94 10.10 8.06
N PRO A 226 -4.05 10.95 7.51
CA PRO A 226 -2.62 10.74 7.59
C PRO A 226 -2.14 10.54 9.03
N VAL A 227 -1.30 9.53 9.26
CA VAL A 227 -0.76 9.22 10.58
C VAL A 227 0.43 10.12 10.85
N ILE A 228 0.31 10.95 11.90
CA ILE A 228 1.40 11.79 12.42
C ILE A 228 1.83 11.20 13.75
N GLU A 229 3.08 10.74 13.84
CA GLU A 229 3.60 10.11 15.07
C GLU A 229 3.62 11.11 16.23
N GLY A 230 2.86 10.81 17.30
CA GLY A 230 2.68 11.72 18.43
C GLY A 230 1.94 13.00 18.11
N GLY A 231 1.29 13.08 16.94
CA GLY A 231 0.56 14.26 16.48
C GLY A 231 -0.74 14.48 17.24
N THR A 232 -1.05 15.75 17.48
CA THR A 232 -2.34 16.19 18.02
C THR A 232 -3.44 16.14 16.96
N ARG A 233 -4.71 16.11 17.37
CA ARG A 233 -5.87 16.14 16.45
C ARG A 233 -5.78 17.27 15.40
N PRO A 234 -5.47 18.55 15.73
CA PRO A 234 -5.29 19.60 14.74
C PRO A 234 -4.17 19.29 13.72
N GLN A 235 -3.06 18.70 14.14
CA GLN A 235 -1.96 18.34 13.24
C GLN A 235 -2.37 17.25 12.27
N ILE A 236 -3.09 16.22 12.73
CA ILE A 236 -3.61 15.13 11.89
C ILE A 236 -4.61 15.69 10.86
N VAL A 237 -5.56 16.53 11.30
CA VAL A 237 -6.54 17.16 10.41
C VAL A 237 -5.85 18.04 9.37
N ASN A 238 -4.86 18.84 9.78
CA ASN A 238 -4.12 19.71 8.85
C ASN A 238 -3.26 18.91 7.85
N ALA A 239 -2.89 17.67 8.17
CA ALA A 239 -2.14 16.81 7.25
C ALA A 239 -2.99 16.25 6.10
N ALA A 240 -4.32 16.31 6.20
CA ALA A 240 -5.23 15.79 5.18
C ALA A 240 -5.20 16.63 3.90
N ILE A 241 -5.38 15.98 2.73
CA ILE A 241 -5.40 16.63 1.41
C ILE A 241 -6.48 17.72 1.30
N VAL A 242 -7.58 17.59 2.02
CA VAL A 242 -8.67 18.60 2.06
C VAL A 242 -8.21 19.97 2.56
N ASN A 243 -7.10 20.03 3.30
CA ASN A 243 -6.47 21.26 3.79
C ASN A 243 -5.30 21.74 2.90
N SER A 244 -5.07 21.08 1.77
CA SER A 244 -4.11 21.54 0.77
C SER A 244 -4.72 22.63 -0.12
N PRO A 245 -3.94 23.63 -0.56
CA PRO A 245 -4.39 24.57 -1.59
C PRO A 245 -4.86 23.89 -2.89
N LEU A 246 -4.35 22.71 -3.18
CA LEU A 246 -4.78 21.90 -4.34
C LEU A 246 -6.24 21.51 -4.28
N TRP A 247 -6.82 21.35 -3.08
CA TRP A 247 -8.19 20.88 -2.92
C TRP A 247 -9.23 21.78 -3.56
N SER A 248 -8.98 23.10 -3.63
CA SER A 248 -9.87 24.07 -4.28
C SER A 248 -10.05 23.82 -5.79
N TYR A 249 -9.15 23.10 -6.40
CA TYR A 249 -9.24 22.72 -7.83
C TYR A 249 -9.91 21.35 -8.05
N ALA A 250 -10.21 20.62 -6.98
CA ALA A 250 -10.74 19.25 -7.10
C ALA A 250 -12.23 19.26 -7.46
N THR A 251 -12.59 18.53 -8.50
CA THR A 251 -13.98 18.19 -8.80
C THR A 251 -14.34 16.92 -8.01
N ILE A 252 -15.31 17.03 -7.10
CA ILE A 252 -15.72 15.91 -6.24
C ILE A 252 -16.80 15.08 -6.96
N LEU A 253 -16.53 13.79 -7.14
CA LEU A 253 -17.45 12.81 -7.70
C LEU A 253 -17.87 11.83 -6.59
N HIS A 254 -19.16 11.72 -6.34
CA HIS A 254 -19.69 10.91 -5.25
C HIS A 254 -20.17 9.54 -5.73
N LEU A 255 -19.79 8.48 -5.01
CA LEU A 255 -20.32 7.13 -5.14
C LEU A 255 -21.01 6.78 -3.81
N THR A 256 -22.32 6.70 -3.82
CA THR A 256 -23.13 6.47 -2.61
C THR A 256 -23.83 5.11 -2.60
N THR A 257 -23.90 4.45 -3.75
CA THR A 257 -24.59 3.16 -3.90
C THR A 257 -23.70 2.03 -3.41
N ASN A 258 -24.16 1.27 -2.39
CA ASN A 258 -23.45 0.08 -1.90
C ASN A 258 -23.68 -1.13 -2.81
N MET A 259 -22.72 -1.45 -3.64
CA MET A 259 -22.79 -2.56 -4.60
C MET A 259 -22.84 -3.95 -3.94
N ARG A 260 -22.37 -4.07 -2.69
CA ARG A 260 -22.44 -5.34 -1.94
C ARG A 260 -23.88 -5.74 -1.62
N LEU A 261 -24.78 -4.76 -1.50
CA LEU A 261 -26.21 -5.00 -1.27
C LEU A 261 -26.96 -5.44 -2.53
N GLN A 262 -26.36 -5.27 -3.72
CA GLN A 262 -26.95 -5.64 -5.00
C GLN A 262 -26.48 -7.01 -5.49
N SER A 263 -25.76 -7.78 -4.67
CA SER A 263 -25.32 -9.12 -5.04
C SER A 263 -26.54 -10.04 -5.27
N PRO A 264 -26.63 -10.72 -6.43
CA PRO A 264 -27.76 -11.60 -6.76
C PRO A 264 -27.84 -12.83 -5.86
N ASN A 265 -26.78 -13.13 -5.11
CA ASN A 265 -26.71 -14.29 -4.22
C ASN A 265 -27.22 -14.02 -2.80
N LEU A 266 -27.67 -12.79 -2.50
CA LEU A 266 -28.19 -12.42 -1.18
C LEU A 266 -29.70 -12.71 -1.12
N ASP A 267 -30.12 -13.51 -0.13
CA ASP A 267 -31.53 -13.64 0.17
C ASP A 267 -32.09 -12.32 0.77
N PRO A 268 -33.41 -12.09 0.67
CA PRO A 268 -34.00 -10.82 1.11
C PRO A 268 -33.86 -10.51 2.61
N HIS A 269 -33.66 -11.52 3.47
CA HIS A 269 -33.47 -11.33 4.90
C HIS A 269 -32.04 -10.84 5.15
N SER A 270 -31.04 -11.57 4.68
CA SER A 270 -29.61 -11.21 4.76
C SER A 270 -29.32 -9.85 4.13
N GLN A 271 -30.01 -9.51 3.03
CA GLN A 271 -29.88 -8.19 2.41
C GLN A 271 -30.34 -7.06 3.33
N ARG A 272 -31.46 -7.23 4.04
CA ARG A 272 -31.96 -6.22 4.99
C ARG A 272 -31.05 -6.06 6.20
N GLU A 273 -30.57 -7.17 6.76
CA GLU A 273 -29.62 -7.15 7.88
C GLU A 273 -28.31 -6.46 7.50
N LEU A 274 -27.74 -6.80 6.34
CA LEU A 274 -26.54 -6.19 5.82
C LEU A 274 -26.76 -4.68 5.53
N ALA A 275 -27.93 -4.30 5.01
CA ALA A 275 -28.27 -2.90 4.77
C ALA A 275 -28.38 -2.12 6.08
N ALA A 276 -29.04 -2.68 7.10
CA ALA A 276 -29.16 -2.06 8.42
C ALA A 276 -27.78 -1.89 9.09
N PHE A 277 -26.96 -2.92 9.06
CA PHE A 277 -25.60 -2.86 9.59
C PHE A 277 -24.72 -1.84 8.85
N SER A 278 -24.76 -1.85 7.50
CA SER A 278 -24.02 -0.88 6.68
C SER A 278 -24.45 0.56 6.99
N ARG A 279 -25.76 0.79 7.19
CA ARG A 279 -26.26 2.11 7.55
C ARG A 279 -25.77 2.54 8.92
N TRP A 280 -25.82 1.66 9.91
CA TRP A 280 -25.34 1.94 11.25
C TRP A 280 -23.86 2.28 11.27
N VAL A 281 -23.01 1.55 10.52
CA VAL A 281 -21.57 1.84 10.39
C VAL A 281 -21.33 3.21 9.74
N LEU A 282 -22.11 3.58 8.70
CA LEU A 282 -22.05 4.88 8.07
C LEU A 282 -22.45 6.00 9.02
N ASP A 283 -23.53 5.81 9.77
CA ASP A 283 -24.03 6.79 10.73
C ASP A 283 -23.04 7.05 11.88
N ILE A 284 -22.24 6.03 12.29
CA ILE A 284 -21.08 6.22 13.19
C ILE A 284 -20.04 7.13 12.51
N GLY A 285 -19.63 6.79 11.29
CA GLY A 285 -18.60 7.53 10.55
C GLY A 285 -19.00 8.98 10.24
N GLU A 286 -20.29 9.27 10.15
CA GLU A 286 -20.87 10.58 9.92
C GLU A 286 -21.21 11.34 11.21
N GLY A 287 -21.01 10.71 12.37
CA GLY A 287 -21.35 11.31 13.67
C GLY A 287 -22.87 11.51 13.89
N LYS A 288 -23.71 10.72 13.22
CA LYS A 288 -25.18 10.79 13.31
C LYS A 288 -25.77 9.97 14.42
N ILE A 289 -24.98 9.07 15.02
CA ILE A 289 -25.41 8.23 16.14
C ILE A 289 -25.39 9.08 17.41
N GLU A 290 -26.45 8.91 18.23
CA GLU A 290 -26.53 9.55 19.54
C GLU A 290 -25.32 9.09 20.40
N ALA A 291 -24.55 10.06 20.85
CA ALA A 291 -23.40 9.84 21.70
C ALA A 291 -23.63 10.44 23.09
N THR A 292 -22.99 9.85 24.10
CA THR A 292 -22.99 10.34 25.47
C THR A 292 -21.59 10.82 25.87
N ALA A 293 -21.53 11.79 26.78
CA ALA A 293 -20.26 12.20 27.39
C ALA A 293 -19.98 11.32 28.63
N ALA A 294 -18.73 10.92 28.83
CA ALA A 294 -18.33 10.33 30.09
C ALA A 294 -18.24 11.41 31.17
N GLU A 295 -18.25 11.00 32.45
CA GLU A 295 -18.16 11.91 33.57
C GLU A 295 -16.84 12.73 33.50
N GLY A 296 -16.97 14.07 33.41
CA GLY A 296 -15.83 14.98 33.26
C GLY A 296 -15.39 15.28 31.82
N GLU A 297 -16.02 14.72 30.81
CA GLU A 297 -15.76 15.05 29.41
C GLU A 297 -16.69 16.17 28.90
N ALA A 298 -16.13 17.13 28.15
CA ALA A 298 -16.90 18.24 27.60
C ALA A 298 -17.66 17.89 26.29
N GLU A 299 -17.23 16.83 25.59
CA GLU A 299 -17.82 16.38 24.32
C GLU A 299 -18.41 14.98 24.46
N ALA A 300 -19.58 14.76 23.86
CA ALA A 300 -20.20 13.44 23.77
C ALA A 300 -19.49 12.61 22.69
N THR A 301 -18.65 11.69 23.10
CA THR A 301 -17.84 10.84 22.22
C THR A 301 -18.14 9.34 22.34
N TRP A 302 -18.89 8.93 23.33
CA TRP A 302 -19.22 7.54 23.61
C TRP A 302 -20.51 7.12 22.90
N ILE A 303 -20.43 6.04 22.12
CA ILE A 303 -21.58 5.43 21.45
C ILE A 303 -21.93 4.08 22.07
N LYS A 304 -23.22 3.74 22.06
CA LYS A 304 -23.69 2.44 22.51
C LYS A 304 -23.54 1.40 21.39
N ILE A 305 -22.77 0.33 21.65
CA ILE A 305 -22.65 -0.80 20.72
C ILE A 305 -23.88 -1.70 20.86
N PRO A 306 -24.52 -2.15 19.76
CA PRO A 306 -25.62 -3.11 19.78
C PRO A 306 -25.23 -4.40 20.52
N HIS A 307 -26.15 -4.94 21.29
CA HIS A 307 -25.90 -6.11 22.15
C HIS A 307 -25.46 -7.34 21.36
N GLU A 308 -26.00 -7.53 20.17
CA GLU A 308 -25.67 -8.62 19.25
C GLU A 308 -24.21 -8.58 18.74
N LEU A 309 -23.55 -7.43 18.82
CA LEU A 309 -22.14 -7.26 18.45
C LEU A 309 -21.20 -7.37 19.66
N LEU A 310 -21.74 -7.54 20.87
CA LEU A 310 -20.95 -7.65 22.09
C LEU A 310 -20.61 -9.11 22.40
N LEU A 311 -19.33 -9.38 22.59
CA LEU A 311 -18.89 -10.62 23.22
C LEU A 311 -18.87 -10.42 24.74
N MET A 312 -19.66 -11.23 25.46
CA MET A 312 -19.66 -11.22 26.93
C MET A 312 -18.43 -11.98 27.43
N PRO A 313 -17.40 -11.31 27.95
CA PRO A 313 -16.16 -11.97 28.35
C PRO A 313 -16.41 -12.82 29.62
N THR A 314 -15.94 -14.05 29.59
CA THR A 314 -15.74 -14.90 30.75
C THR A 314 -14.43 -14.48 31.48
N THR A 315 -13.69 -15.43 32.02
CA THR A 315 -12.45 -15.15 32.78
C THR A 315 -11.29 -14.59 31.94
N ASN A 316 -11.18 -14.97 30.66
CA ASN A 316 -10.13 -14.51 29.74
C ASN A 316 -10.70 -13.84 28.49
N LYS A 317 -10.61 -12.51 28.44
CA LYS A 317 -11.16 -11.68 27.35
C LYS A 317 -10.51 -11.99 25.99
N ILE A 318 -9.21 -12.22 25.95
CA ILE A 318 -8.46 -12.49 24.69
C ILE A 318 -8.87 -13.86 24.16
N SER A 319 -8.91 -14.89 25.00
CA SER A 319 -9.34 -16.23 24.57
C SER A 319 -10.78 -16.24 24.07
N CYS A 320 -11.69 -15.50 24.72
CA CYS A 320 -13.07 -15.36 24.27
C CYS A 320 -13.16 -14.76 22.87
N LEU A 321 -12.43 -13.66 22.63
CA LEU A 321 -12.37 -13.01 21.31
C LEU A 321 -11.74 -13.92 20.25
N VAL A 322 -10.63 -14.58 20.57
CA VAL A 322 -9.95 -15.49 19.65
C VAL A 322 -10.86 -16.66 19.26
N ASN A 323 -11.53 -17.29 20.22
CA ASN A 323 -12.45 -18.40 19.94
C ASN A 323 -13.67 -17.97 19.12
N ALA A 324 -14.16 -16.73 19.30
CA ALA A 324 -15.27 -16.21 18.52
C ALA A 324 -14.88 -15.95 17.04
N VAL A 325 -13.68 -15.43 16.80
CA VAL A 325 -13.19 -15.11 15.43
C VAL A 325 -12.58 -16.33 14.76
N TYR A 326 -11.85 -17.15 15.50
CA TYR A 326 -11.14 -18.33 15.01
C TYR A 326 -11.65 -19.61 15.72
N PRO A 327 -12.92 -20.02 15.49
CA PRO A 327 -13.42 -21.28 16.05
C PRO A 327 -12.60 -22.45 15.48
N ASP A 328 -12.27 -23.43 16.34
CA ASP A 328 -11.49 -24.60 15.97
C ASP A 328 -10.12 -24.29 15.33
N LEU A 329 -9.44 -23.25 15.82
CA LEU A 329 -8.14 -22.79 15.29
C LEU A 329 -7.13 -23.95 15.18
N ASN A 330 -7.09 -24.85 16.17
CA ASN A 330 -6.16 -26.00 16.20
C ASN A 330 -6.34 -26.98 15.03
N ALA A 331 -7.54 -27.07 14.49
CA ALA A 331 -7.82 -27.91 13.33
C ALA A 331 -7.54 -27.17 11.99
N ASN A 332 -7.64 -25.84 11.97
CA ASN A 332 -7.68 -25.04 10.76
C ASN A 332 -6.48 -24.06 10.62
N TYR A 333 -5.50 -24.11 11.52
CA TYR A 333 -4.38 -23.14 11.56
C TYR A 333 -3.51 -23.09 10.28
N SER A 334 -3.52 -24.15 9.45
CA SER A 334 -2.77 -24.22 8.19
C SER A 334 -3.62 -23.97 6.94
N ASP A 335 -4.94 -23.78 7.11
CA ASP A 335 -5.85 -23.50 6.00
C ASP A 335 -5.81 -22.01 5.62
N SER A 336 -5.32 -21.74 4.43
CA SER A 336 -5.21 -20.38 3.86
C SER A 336 -6.56 -19.69 3.72
N SER A 337 -7.62 -20.42 3.36
CA SER A 337 -8.97 -19.87 3.18
C SER A 337 -9.56 -19.48 4.52
N TYR A 338 -9.42 -20.36 5.51
CA TYR A 338 -9.90 -20.12 6.88
C TYR A 338 -9.23 -18.88 7.49
N LEU A 339 -7.89 -18.79 7.42
CA LEU A 339 -7.13 -17.66 7.95
C LEU A 339 -7.31 -16.39 7.11
N GLY A 340 -7.44 -16.52 5.79
CA GLY A 340 -7.62 -15.40 4.87
C GLY A 340 -8.94 -14.66 5.04
N ALA A 341 -9.99 -15.39 5.41
CA ALA A 341 -11.33 -14.85 5.62
C ALA A 341 -11.54 -14.15 6.97
N ARG A 342 -10.57 -14.20 7.88
CA ARG A 342 -10.69 -13.73 9.25
C ARG A 342 -9.55 -12.81 9.66
N ALA A 343 -9.86 -11.82 10.51
CA ALA A 343 -8.85 -10.98 11.17
C ALA A 343 -9.45 -10.34 12.43
N ILE A 344 -8.63 -10.15 13.47
CA ILE A 344 -8.98 -9.36 14.63
C ILE A 344 -8.39 -7.96 14.45
N LEU A 345 -9.23 -6.93 14.60
CA LEU A 345 -8.81 -5.54 14.51
C LEU A 345 -8.70 -4.94 15.91
N THR A 346 -7.62 -4.23 16.17
CA THR A 346 -7.34 -3.63 17.47
C THR A 346 -7.01 -2.13 17.35
N PRO A 347 -7.26 -1.33 18.41
CA PRO A 347 -6.92 0.10 18.37
C PRO A 347 -5.41 0.36 18.42
N THR A 348 -4.61 -0.52 19.04
CA THR A 348 -3.17 -0.32 19.23
C THR A 348 -2.35 -1.52 18.74
N ASN A 349 -1.08 -1.24 18.36
CA ASN A 349 -0.14 -2.31 18.01
C ASN A 349 0.17 -3.25 19.17
N GLU A 350 0.24 -2.74 20.39
CA GLU A 350 0.51 -3.53 21.60
C GLU A 350 -0.57 -4.58 21.83
N THR A 351 -1.85 -4.18 21.71
CA THR A 351 -2.98 -5.13 21.80
C THR A 351 -2.93 -6.16 20.67
N ALA A 352 -2.56 -5.74 19.45
CA ALA A 352 -2.39 -6.67 18.33
C ALA A 352 -1.29 -7.69 18.63
N ASP A 353 -0.15 -7.25 19.15
CA ASP A 353 0.99 -8.12 19.45
C ASP A 353 0.67 -9.10 20.59
N LEU A 354 -0.08 -8.66 21.61
CA LEU A 354 -0.60 -9.55 22.68
C LEU A 354 -1.51 -10.65 22.12
N ILE A 355 -2.47 -10.30 21.27
CA ILE A 355 -3.38 -11.26 20.65
C ILE A 355 -2.61 -12.21 19.72
N ASN A 356 -1.69 -11.69 18.92
CA ASN A 356 -0.86 -12.50 18.03
C ASN A 356 -0.02 -13.52 18.82
N SER A 357 0.61 -13.09 19.92
CA SER A 357 1.38 -13.99 20.78
C SER A 357 0.51 -15.08 21.42
N HIS A 358 -0.70 -14.70 21.85
CA HIS A 358 -1.67 -15.67 22.38
C HIS A 358 -2.07 -16.69 21.30
N ILE A 359 -2.37 -16.28 20.08
CA ILE A 359 -2.72 -17.18 18.98
C ILE A 359 -1.57 -18.13 18.63
N VAL A 360 -0.31 -17.64 18.57
CA VAL A 360 0.87 -18.48 18.35
C VAL A 360 1.00 -19.55 19.44
N SER A 361 0.70 -19.22 20.70
CA SER A 361 0.75 -20.19 21.79
C SER A 361 -0.29 -21.33 21.62
N LEU A 362 -1.43 -21.05 20.97
CA LEU A 362 -2.47 -22.04 20.71
C LEU A 362 -2.15 -22.97 19.52
N ILE A 363 -1.37 -22.50 18.55
CA ILE A 363 -1.01 -23.29 17.36
C ILE A 363 -0.05 -24.42 17.78
N PRO A 364 -0.31 -25.69 17.35
CA PRO A 364 0.56 -26.81 17.67
C PRO A 364 1.91 -26.72 16.94
N GLY A 365 2.91 -27.44 17.43
CA GLY A 365 4.25 -27.54 16.87
C GLY A 365 5.31 -26.76 17.65
N ASP A 366 6.57 -27.00 17.27
CA ASP A 366 7.72 -26.41 17.94
C ASP A 366 7.90 -24.95 17.58
N GLU A 367 8.20 -24.14 18.57
CA GLU A 367 8.54 -22.74 18.39
C GLU A 367 9.99 -22.57 17.96
N LYS A 368 10.22 -21.70 16.99
CA LYS A 368 11.56 -21.26 16.64
C LYS A 368 11.67 -19.75 16.85
N GLU A 369 12.68 -19.38 17.66
CA GLU A 369 12.99 -17.99 17.95
C GLU A 369 14.10 -17.49 17.04
N TYR A 370 13.92 -16.29 16.50
CA TYR A 370 14.89 -15.59 15.67
C TYR A 370 15.23 -14.24 16.30
N LEU A 371 16.45 -14.06 16.74
CA LEU A 371 16.96 -12.79 17.23
C LEU A 371 17.50 -11.95 16.08
N SER A 372 17.31 -10.64 16.12
CA SER A 372 17.93 -9.72 15.18
C SER A 372 19.38 -9.42 15.55
N TYR A 373 20.13 -8.91 14.59
CA TYR A 373 21.40 -8.26 14.81
C TYR A 373 21.21 -6.74 14.63
N ASP A 374 21.42 -6.00 15.72
CA ASP A 374 21.15 -4.57 15.79
C ASP A 374 22.45 -3.79 15.97
N LYS A 375 22.56 -2.65 15.25
CA LYS A 375 23.67 -1.71 15.37
C LYS A 375 23.22 -0.29 15.05
N VAL A 376 24.01 0.69 15.40
CA VAL A 376 23.85 2.08 14.96
C VAL A 376 24.40 2.20 13.54
N ALA A 377 23.63 2.78 12.61
CA ALA A 377 24.11 3.06 11.26
C ALA A 377 25.19 4.16 11.31
N LYS A 378 26.36 3.86 10.75
CA LYS A 378 27.48 4.81 10.69
C LYS A 378 27.24 5.83 9.58
N ALA A 379 27.34 7.12 9.92
CA ALA A 379 27.47 8.16 8.90
C ALA A 379 28.89 8.12 8.32
N PRO A 380 29.08 8.39 7.00
CA PRO A 380 30.41 8.46 6.42
C PRO A 380 31.27 9.50 7.17
N GLY A 381 32.39 9.05 7.77
CA GLY A 381 33.35 9.92 8.49
C GLY A 381 33.21 10.00 10.01
N THR A 382 32.32 9.26 10.65
CA THR A 382 32.18 9.18 12.11
C THR A 382 33.03 8.04 12.69
N HIS A 383 33.76 8.34 13.77
CA HIS A 383 34.61 7.39 14.50
C HIS A 383 33.78 6.38 15.33
N ASP A 384 34.40 5.26 15.69
CA ASP A 384 33.82 4.07 16.35
C ASP A 384 33.21 4.29 17.77
N SER A 385 33.03 5.53 18.22
CA SER A 385 32.59 5.86 19.58
C SER A 385 31.09 5.63 19.84
N TYR A 386 30.25 5.43 18.83
CA TYR A 386 28.80 5.25 19.00
C TYR A 386 28.43 3.88 19.58
N ASP A 387 29.20 2.82 19.29
CA ASP A 387 28.96 1.47 19.80
C ASP A 387 29.15 1.39 21.34
N LEU A 388 29.95 2.31 21.92
CA LEU A 388 30.13 2.45 23.34
C LEU A 388 29.04 3.25 24.07
N LEU A 389 28.30 4.12 23.31
CA LEU A 389 27.28 4.98 23.89
C LEU A 389 25.90 4.29 23.97
N TYR A 390 25.64 3.33 23.09
CA TYR A 390 24.34 2.65 22.99
C TYR A 390 24.55 1.13 23.08
N PRO A 391 24.36 0.52 24.26
CA PRO A 391 24.48 -0.94 24.44
C PRO A 391 23.53 -1.69 23.54
N VAL A 392 23.94 -2.88 23.09
CA VAL A 392 23.13 -3.73 22.16
C VAL A 392 21.78 -4.07 22.79
N GLU A 393 21.72 -4.26 24.10
CA GLU A 393 20.47 -4.53 24.84
C GLU A 393 19.48 -3.37 24.71
N PHE A 394 19.97 -2.13 24.75
CA PHE A 394 19.14 -0.96 24.50
C PHE A 394 18.64 -0.93 23.04
N LEU A 395 19.51 -1.16 22.06
CA LEU A 395 19.13 -1.21 20.66
C LEU A 395 18.09 -2.30 20.39
N ASN A 396 18.25 -3.47 21.02
CA ASN A 396 17.32 -4.61 20.92
C ASN A 396 15.92 -4.28 21.49
N SER A 397 15.84 -3.41 22.48
CA SER A 397 14.57 -2.99 23.09
C SER A 397 13.77 -2.01 22.23
N LEU A 398 14.41 -1.40 21.23
CA LEU A 398 13.79 -0.39 20.39
C LEU A 398 12.83 -1.03 19.39
N ASN A 399 11.62 -0.53 19.36
CA ASN A 399 10.57 -0.95 18.43
C ASN A 399 10.12 0.24 17.57
N GLY A 400 9.63 -0.03 16.39
CA GLY A 400 9.12 0.98 15.47
C GLY A 400 7.97 0.49 14.62
N ASN A 401 7.22 1.42 14.10
CA ASN A 401 6.13 1.11 13.17
C ASN A 401 6.70 0.50 11.87
N ASN A 402 6.07 -0.55 11.35
CA ASN A 402 6.57 -1.27 10.17
C ASN A 402 8.03 -1.76 10.27
N PHE A 403 8.47 -2.06 11.47
CA PHE A 403 9.81 -2.54 11.75
C PHE A 403 9.72 -3.90 12.44
N PRO A 404 10.49 -4.92 12.05
CA PRO A 404 10.42 -6.22 12.71
C PRO A 404 10.91 -6.12 14.14
N GLN A 405 10.33 -6.90 15.03
CA GLN A 405 10.76 -7.01 16.41
C GLN A 405 12.16 -7.64 16.49
N HIS A 406 12.92 -7.30 17.54
CA HIS A 406 14.19 -7.96 17.82
C HIS A 406 14.03 -9.47 17.97
N ARG A 407 13.04 -9.88 18.76
CA ARG A 407 12.67 -11.27 19.02
C ARG A 407 11.45 -11.63 18.16
N LEU A 408 11.62 -12.56 17.24
CA LEU A 408 10.56 -13.07 16.37
C LEU A 408 10.37 -14.56 16.65
N THR A 409 9.25 -14.92 17.29
CA THR A 409 8.87 -16.30 17.59
C THR A 409 7.85 -16.79 16.59
N LEU A 410 8.14 -17.89 15.91
CA LEU A 410 7.32 -18.44 14.84
C LEU A 410 7.12 -19.95 15.00
N LYS A 411 6.03 -20.44 14.46
CA LYS A 411 5.73 -21.89 14.24
C LYS A 411 5.36 -22.11 12.78
N ASN A 412 5.45 -23.34 12.31
CA ASN A 412 4.91 -23.71 11.01
C ASN A 412 3.37 -23.54 11.03
N GLY A 413 2.80 -23.05 9.93
CA GLY A 413 1.37 -22.73 9.82
C GLY A 413 0.95 -21.35 10.34
N VAL A 414 1.84 -20.60 10.97
CA VAL A 414 1.53 -19.26 11.47
C VAL A 414 1.40 -18.27 10.33
N PRO A 415 0.33 -17.46 10.29
CA PRO A 415 0.21 -16.39 9.31
C PRO A 415 1.11 -15.20 9.69
N VAL A 416 1.83 -14.72 8.70
CA VAL A 416 2.72 -13.55 8.81
C VAL A 416 2.43 -12.54 7.72
N MET A 417 2.83 -11.30 7.95
CA MET A 417 2.72 -10.22 6.98
C MET A 417 4.11 -9.66 6.65
N LEU A 418 4.37 -9.43 5.38
CA LEU A 418 5.60 -8.82 4.91
C LEU A 418 5.62 -7.32 5.24
N LEU A 419 6.75 -6.82 5.76
CA LEU A 419 6.94 -5.43 6.17
C LEU A 419 7.67 -4.56 5.13
N ARG A 420 8.18 -5.16 4.05
CA ARG A 420 8.94 -4.48 3.00
C ARG A 420 8.62 -5.09 1.64
N ASN A 421 8.77 -4.29 0.60
CA ASN A 421 8.72 -4.79 -0.77
C ASN A 421 10.01 -5.56 -1.03
N LEU A 422 9.92 -6.85 -1.29
CA LEU A 422 11.04 -7.70 -1.69
C LEU A 422 11.06 -7.90 -3.20
N ASN A 423 9.93 -8.28 -3.78
CA ASN A 423 9.76 -8.46 -5.22
C ASN A 423 8.29 -8.21 -5.60
N GLN A 424 8.02 -7.09 -6.22
CA GLN A 424 6.67 -6.70 -6.59
C GLN A 424 6.09 -7.57 -7.71
N SER A 425 6.93 -8.03 -8.66
CA SER A 425 6.49 -8.91 -9.75
C SER A 425 6.00 -10.26 -9.27
N ASP A 426 6.50 -10.75 -8.14
CA ASP A 426 6.11 -12.02 -7.53
C ASP A 426 5.08 -11.83 -6.40
N GLY A 427 4.49 -10.62 -6.28
CA GLY A 427 3.51 -10.32 -5.26
C GLY A 427 4.07 -10.12 -3.84
N LEU A 428 5.41 -10.01 -3.68
CA LEU A 428 6.06 -9.80 -2.40
C LEU A 428 6.17 -8.31 -2.05
N CYS A 429 5.05 -7.72 -1.68
CA CYS A 429 4.92 -6.32 -1.28
C CYS A 429 4.75 -6.18 0.23
N ASN A 430 5.03 -4.99 0.74
CA ASN A 430 4.65 -4.64 2.11
C ASN A 430 3.14 -4.85 2.30
N GLY A 431 2.77 -5.65 3.32
CA GLY A 431 1.40 -6.02 3.62
C GLY A 431 0.94 -7.34 3.00
N THR A 432 1.72 -7.99 2.11
CA THR A 432 1.40 -9.33 1.61
C THR A 432 1.31 -10.31 2.77
N ARG A 433 0.20 -11.06 2.82
CA ARG A 433 -0.06 -12.08 3.84
C ARG A 433 0.48 -13.42 3.38
N LEU A 434 1.13 -14.13 4.28
CA LEU A 434 1.79 -15.40 4.00
C LEU A 434 1.54 -16.38 5.16
N ILE A 435 1.57 -17.69 4.86
CA ILE A 435 1.61 -18.72 5.88
C ILE A 435 3.01 -19.35 5.88
N VAL A 436 3.63 -19.42 7.04
CA VAL A 436 4.94 -20.07 7.22
C VAL A 436 4.82 -21.57 6.95
N THR A 437 5.65 -22.07 6.05
CA THR A 437 5.69 -23.49 5.68
C THR A 437 6.96 -24.21 6.14
N ASP A 438 8.06 -23.47 6.30
CA ASP A 438 9.34 -24.03 6.75
C ASP A 438 10.20 -22.94 7.45
N LEU A 439 10.81 -23.30 8.56
CA LEU A 439 11.57 -22.41 9.45
C LEU A 439 13.07 -22.72 9.37
N GLY A 440 13.73 -22.27 8.30
CA GLY A 440 15.20 -22.36 8.16
C GLY A 440 15.94 -21.28 9.01
N ASP A 441 17.25 -21.43 9.17
CA ASP A 441 18.07 -20.47 9.95
C ASP A 441 18.30 -19.16 9.19
N MET A 442 18.51 -19.24 7.89
CA MET A 442 18.84 -18.09 7.04
C MET A 442 17.66 -17.65 6.17
N VAL A 443 16.70 -18.54 5.94
CA VAL A 443 15.56 -18.30 5.06
C VAL A 443 14.32 -18.95 5.65
N ILE A 444 13.21 -18.23 5.65
CA ILE A 444 11.88 -18.75 5.98
C ILE A 444 11.15 -18.99 4.67
N LYS A 445 10.56 -20.19 4.50
CA LYS A 445 9.64 -20.43 3.39
C LYS A 445 8.22 -20.15 3.84
N ALA A 446 7.47 -19.50 2.96
CA ALA A 446 6.08 -19.16 3.24
C ALA A 446 5.26 -19.23 1.95
N ARG A 447 3.96 -19.50 2.07
CA ARG A 447 3.00 -19.52 0.97
C ARG A 447 2.15 -18.27 0.98
N ILE A 448 2.00 -17.62 -0.19
CA ILE A 448 1.21 -16.41 -0.36
C ILE A 448 -0.27 -16.70 -0.16
N MET A 449 -0.96 -15.87 0.67
CA MET A 449 -2.38 -15.98 0.96
C MET A 449 -3.25 -14.98 0.19
N THR A 450 -2.69 -13.87 -0.27
CA THR A 450 -3.45 -12.75 -0.85
C THR A 450 -2.80 -12.21 -2.11
N GLY A 451 -3.61 -11.64 -3.01
CA GLY A 451 -3.14 -11.05 -4.28
C GLY A 451 -3.17 -12.01 -5.46
N SER A 452 -2.55 -11.63 -6.57
CA SER A 452 -2.55 -12.40 -7.83
C SER A 452 -1.70 -13.67 -7.80
N HIS A 453 -0.84 -13.84 -6.79
CA HIS A 453 0.11 -14.96 -6.67
C HIS A 453 -0.23 -15.93 -5.52
N VAL A 454 -1.52 -16.01 -5.16
CA VAL A 454 -1.99 -16.90 -4.10
C VAL A 454 -1.59 -18.36 -4.37
N GLY A 455 -1.08 -19.04 -3.33
CA GLY A 455 -0.63 -20.42 -3.40
C GLY A 455 0.86 -20.60 -3.72
N ASN A 456 1.54 -19.59 -4.26
CA ASN A 456 2.98 -19.67 -4.55
C ASN A 456 3.79 -19.73 -3.25
N THR A 457 4.79 -20.61 -3.23
CA THR A 457 5.77 -20.70 -2.13
C THR A 457 6.95 -19.81 -2.43
N VAL A 458 7.31 -18.97 -1.46
CA VAL A 458 8.37 -17.97 -1.58
C VAL A 458 9.39 -18.12 -0.44
N ALA A 459 10.61 -17.68 -0.70
CA ALA A 459 11.71 -17.67 0.25
C ALA A 459 11.93 -16.24 0.78
N ILE A 460 11.90 -16.06 2.08
CA ILE A 460 12.07 -14.76 2.75
C ILE A 460 13.43 -14.77 3.44
N PRO A 461 14.41 -13.97 2.99
CA PRO A 461 15.71 -13.84 3.63
C PRO A 461 15.69 -12.82 4.77
N ARG A 462 16.71 -12.86 5.62
CA ARG A 462 17.02 -11.75 6.52
C ARG A 462 17.59 -10.57 5.72
N ILE A 463 17.04 -9.38 5.94
CA ILE A 463 17.53 -8.14 5.31
C ILE A 463 17.92 -7.12 6.37
N CYS A 464 18.80 -6.17 6.00
CA CYS A 464 19.08 -5.00 6.80
C CYS A 464 17.97 -3.96 6.62
N LEU A 465 17.43 -3.51 7.73
CA LEU A 465 16.38 -2.51 7.82
C LEU A 465 16.87 -1.34 8.65
N THR A 466 16.63 -0.13 8.20
CA THR A 466 16.97 1.09 8.94
C THR A 466 15.72 1.72 9.52
N LEU A 467 15.81 2.16 10.77
CA LEU A 467 14.78 2.93 11.46
C LEU A 467 15.37 4.26 11.90
N LYS A 468 14.87 5.35 11.29
CA LYS A 468 15.17 6.72 11.69
C LYS A 468 14.01 7.24 12.53
N ASN A 469 14.28 7.65 13.74
CA ASN A 469 13.30 8.25 14.63
C ASN A 469 13.82 9.62 15.07
N THR A 470 12.99 10.66 14.98
CA THR A 470 13.37 12.03 15.36
C THR A 470 13.72 12.18 16.83
N LYS A 471 13.31 11.24 17.68
CA LYS A 471 13.65 11.21 19.12
C LYS A 471 15.03 10.64 19.41
N TRP A 472 15.69 10.03 18.42
CA TRP A 472 17.00 9.42 18.58
C TRP A 472 18.06 10.17 17.80
N PRO A 473 19.25 10.41 18.39
CA PRO A 473 20.35 11.07 17.68
C PRO A 473 21.09 10.12 16.72
N PHE A 474 20.56 8.93 16.47
CA PHE A 474 21.14 7.92 15.59
C PHE A 474 20.07 7.23 14.74
N VAL A 475 20.52 6.51 13.72
CA VAL A 475 19.69 5.62 12.91
C VAL A 475 19.96 4.19 13.33
N LEU A 476 18.90 3.46 13.73
CA LEU A 476 19.01 2.03 14.06
C LEU A 476 19.05 1.21 12.77
N GLU A 477 20.02 0.31 12.67
CA GLU A 477 20.11 -0.71 11.64
C GLU A 477 19.88 -2.09 12.26
N ARG A 478 18.82 -2.77 11.82
CA ARG A 478 18.41 -4.11 12.29
C ARG A 478 18.45 -5.10 11.15
N ARG A 479 19.18 -6.20 11.31
CA ARG A 479 19.15 -7.33 10.40
C ARG A 479 18.22 -8.40 10.94
N GLN A 480 17.04 -8.55 10.30
CA GLN A 480 16.00 -9.49 10.69
C GLN A 480 15.17 -9.90 9.46
N PHE A 481 14.34 -10.92 9.60
CA PHE A 481 13.29 -11.22 8.63
C PHE A 481 12.29 -10.06 8.58
N PRO A 482 11.95 -9.54 7.39
CA PRO A 482 11.05 -8.40 7.25
C PRO A 482 9.57 -8.81 7.37
N ILE A 483 9.23 -9.54 8.43
CA ILE A 483 7.88 -10.06 8.67
C ILE A 483 7.43 -9.77 10.10
N LYS A 484 6.12 -9.77 10.30
CA LYS A 484 5.47 -9.79 11.61
C LYS A 484 4.29 -10.74 11.63
N LEU A 485 3.88 -11.19 12.80
CA LEU A 485 2.68 -12.00 12.98
C LEU A 485 1.42 -11.28 12.50
N PHE A 486 0.49 -12.03 11.89
CA PHE A 486 -0.68 -11.49 11.22
C PHE A 486 -1.98 -12.23 11.55
N THR A 487 -2.39 -12.38 12.74
CA THR A 487 -3.74 -12.84 13.12
C THR A 487 -4.58 -11.71 13.69
N SER A 488 -3.91 -10.69 14.22
CA SER A 488 -4.56 -9.44 14.62
C SER A 488 -3.77 -8.24 14.10
N LEU A 489 -4.46 -7.13 13.89
CA LEU A 489 -3.94 -5.89 13.30
C LEU A 489 -4.44 -4.68 14.06
N SER A 490 -3.57 -3.68 14.24
CA SER A 490 -4.05 -2.39 14.72
C SER A 490 -4.67 -1.57 13.58
N VAL A 491 -5.75 -0.89 13.89
CA VAL A 491 -6.49 -0.02 12.94
C VAL A 491 -5.64 1.15 12.46
N LEU A 492 -4.69 1.59 13.26
CA LEU A 492 -3.80 2.72 12.94
C LEU A 492 -2.76 2.44 11.84
N HIS A 493 -2.73 1.22 11.26
CA HIS A 493 -1.78 0.91 10.18
C HIS A 493 -2.47 0.86 8.82
N PRO A 494 -2.28 1.89 7.95
CA PRO A 494 -3.02 2.03 6.69
C PRO A 494 -2.84 0.87 5.70
N SER A 495 -1.74 0.12 5.80
CA SER A 495 -1.42 -0.98 4.87
C SER A 495 -2.13 -2.31 5.16
N LYS A 496 -3.08 -2.35 6.10
CA LYS A 496 -3.56 -3.61 6.67
C LYS A 496 -5.01 -4.00 6.36
N PHE A 497 -5.75 -3.15 5.63
CA PHE A 497 -7.22 -3.32 5.48
C PHE A 497 -7.70 -3.80 4.12
N TYR A 498 -6.85 -4.37 3.27
CA TYR A 498 -7.28 -4.85 1.97
C TYR A 498 -6.88 -6.30 1.72
#